data_4448550f4945cdb20afba36f63bb8ffd
#
_entry.id   4448550f4945cdb20afba36f63bb8ffd
#
_cell.length_a   1.000
_cell.length_b   1.000
_cell.length_c   1.000
_cell.angle_alpha   90.00
_cell.angle_beta   90.00
_cell.angle_gamma   90.00
#
_symmetry.space_group_name_H-M   'P 1'
#
loop_
_entity.id
_entity.type
_entity.pdbx_description
1 polymer ?
#
loop_
_entity_poly.entity_id
_entity_poly.type
_entity_poly.pdbx_seq_one_letter_code
_entity_poly.pdbx_strand_id
1 'polypeptide(L)'
;MTLVSIAANPVPEDVVTGTLKTPDGVSLRFARWAPPPGRKGTVCLFQGRAEFIEKYFETVRDLRARGFAVATLDWRGQGLSDRALRNSRKGYVRDFSRYDVDLDTFIREVVLPDCPPPFFALAHSMGASILLRAAYQGHRWFDRTVLLAPMIALPGMRRSSLTRAGVRALRLIGLGGAYVPGGSASVMMQRPFIGNPLTSDPVRYARNMAVVEAEPALAIGWPTVGWTDSAFRAMRQLAEPTFPTRIRQPILVIAAGHDQIVSTPAIDEFAIRLRAGSHLIVPGSRHELLMEQDRFRGQALAAFDAFVPGTPIYA
;
A
#
# COMPACT_ATOMS: atom_id res chain seq x y z
N MET A 1 8.43 19.26 -4.32
CA MET A 1 9.46 18.18 -4.36
C MET A 1 9.38 17.49 -5.72
N THR A 2 10.50 17.28 -6.38
CA THR A 2 10.56 16.59 -7.68
C THR A 2 10.46 15.08 -7.50
N LEU A 3 9.83 14.41 -8.46
CA LEU A 3 9.87 12.95 -8.56
C LEU A 3 11.22 12.51 -9.16
N VAL A 4 11.68 11.34 -8.76
CA VAL A 4 12.92 10.76 -9.26
C VAL A 4 12.66 10.11 -10.62
N SER A 5 13.33 10.60 -11.65
CA SER A 5 13.24 10.08 -13.03
C SER A 5 14.55 9.40 -13.41
N ILE A 6 14.45 8.19 -13.91
CA ILE A 6 15.57 7.46 -14.54
C ILE A 6 15.13 6.95 -15.91
N ALA A 7 16.07 6.67 -16.81
CA ALA A 7 15.74 6.21 -18.16
C ALA A 7 14.85 4.97 -18.18
N ALA A 8 15.06 4.02 -17.25
CA ALA A 8 14.25 2.81 -17.13
C ALA A 8 12.89 3.04 -16.46
N ASN A 9 12.67 4.19 -15.83
CA ASN A 9 11.44 4.55 -15.13
C ASN A 9 11.15 6.05 -15.22
N PRO A 10 10.85 6.57 -16.42
CA PRO A 10 10.55 7.98 -16.61
C PRO A 10 9.27 8.38 -15.86
N VAL A 11 9.24 9.60 -15.35
CA VAL A 11 8.04 10.17 -14.74
C VAL A 11 6.92 10.24 -15.77
N PRO A 12 5.71 9.73 -15.47
CA PRO A 12 4.56 9.94 -16.34
C PRO A 12 4.25 11.43 -16.51
N GLU A 13 3.87 11.83 -17.73
CA GLU A 13 3.58 13.23 -18.09
C GLU A 13 2.41 13.81 -17.29
N ASP A 14 2.28 15.15 -17.29
CA ASP A 14 1.19 15.92 -16.66
C ASP A 14 1.07 15.70 -15.15
N VAL A 15 2.19 15.52 -14.48
CA VAL A 15 2.23 15.34 -13.02
C VAL A 15 2.18 16.69 -12.30
N VAL A 16 1.39 16.74 -11.24
CA VAL A 16 1.47 17.76 -10.19
C VAL A 16 1.97 17.10 -8.92
N THR A 17 3.02 17.65 -8.34
CA THR A 17 3.62 17.16 -7.10
C THR A 17 3.58 18.23 -6.03
N GLY A 18 3.51 17.81 -4.77
CA GLY A 18 3.54 18.73 -3.66
C GLY A 18 3.81 18.04 -2.33
N THR A 19 3.73 18.85 -1.28
CA THR A 19 3.70 18.39 0.10
C THR A 19 2.45 18.92 0.77
N LEU A 20 1.83 18.09 1.60
CA LEU A 20 0.73 18.48 2.47
C LEU A 20 1.19 18.31 3.92
N LYS A 21 0.62 19.09 4.83
CA LYS A 21 0.97 19.03 6.25
C LYS A 21 -0.20 18.50 7.04
N THR A 22 0.00 17.37 7.71
CA THR A 22 -1.02 16.78 8.57
C THR A 22 -1.27 17.63 9.82
N PRO A 23 -2.44 17.51 10.49
CA PRO A 23 -2.74 18.24 11.73
C PRO A 23 -1.74 17.98 12.87
N ASP A 24 -1.04 16.82 12.85
CA ASP A 24 0.03 16.51 13.80
C ASP A 24 1.44 16.94 13.32
N GLY A 25 1.49 17.78 12.27
CA GLY A 25 2.69 18.49 11.82
C GLY A 25 3.61 17.72 10.90
N VAL A 26 3.24 16.52 10.43
CA VAL A 26 4.03 15.70 9.52
C VAL A 26 3.83 16.18 8.08
N SER A 27 4.92 16.37 7.34
CA SER A 27 4.88 16.68 5.91
C SER A 27 4.84 15.38 5.09
N LEU A 28 3.83 15.25 4.24
CA LEU A 28 3.67 14.10 3.34
C LEU A 28 3.88 14.56 1.90
N ARG A 29 4.68 13.81 1.15
CA ARG A 29 4.81 14.01 -0.30
C ARG A 29 3.63 13.37 -1.01
N PHE A 30 3.11 14.05 -2.03
CA PHE A 30 2.09 13.52 -2.92
C PHE A 30 2.40 13.79 -4.39
N ALA A 31 1.74 13.03 -5.25
CA ALA A 31 1.69 13.26 -6.68
C ALA A 31 0.29 12.96 -7.21
N ARG A 32 -0.13 13.75 -8.21
CA ARG A 32 -1.37 13.50 -8.96
C ARG A 32 -1.17 13.72 -10.45
N TRP A 33 -1.88 12.97 -11.24
CA TRP A 33 -1.88 13.04 -12.70
C TRP A 33 -3.31 13.30 -13.18
N ALA A 34 -3.42 14.29 -14.05
CA ALA A 34 -4.71 14.60 -14.67
C ALA A 34 -5.21 13.42 -15.53
N PRO A 35 -6.53 13.27 -15.68
CA PRO A 35 -7.10 12.24 -16.55
C PRO A 35 -6.86 12.62 -18.01
N PRO A 36 -6.73 11.63 -18.90
CA PRO A 36 -6.80 11.88 -20.34
C PRO A 36 -8.23 12.30 -20.74
N PRO A 37 -8.47 12.76 -22.00
CA PRO A 37 -9.81 13.00 -22.52
C PRO A 37 -10.74 11.80 -22.34
N GLY A 38 -12.01 12.04 -21.98
CA GLY A 38 -12.98 10.96 -21.72
C GLY A 38 -12.90 10.37 -20.30
N ARG A 39 -12.46 11.15 -19.35
CA ARG A 39 -12.22 10.81 -17.92
C ARG A 39 -13.30 9.93 -17.28
N LYS A 40 -12.86 8.89 -16.56
CA LYS A 40 -13.72 7.97 -15.80
C LYS A 40 -13.73 8.24 -14.29
N GLY A 41 -13.05 9.27 -13.84
CA GLY A 41 -12.84 9.58 -12.42
C GLY A 41 -11.39 9.46 -11.99
N THR A 42 -11.15 9.26 -10.70
CA THR A 42 -9.81 9.22 -10.11
C THR A 42 -9.57 7.91 -9.38
N VAL A 43 -8.44 7.27 -9.63
CA VAL A 43 -7.94 6.15 -8.83
C VAL A 43 -6.90 6.68 -7.82
N CYS A 44 -7.20 6.58 -6.53
CA CYS A 44 -6.24 6.82 -5.47
C CYS A 44 -5.41 5.55 -5.24
N LEU A 45 -4.10 5.64 -5.47
CA LEU A 45 -3.16 4.52 -5.39
C LEU A 45 -2.40 4.57 -4.07
N PHE A 46 -2.50 3.52 -3.25
CA PHE A 46 -1.93 3.46 -1.91
C PHE A 46 -0.93 2.32 -1.77
N GLN A 47 0.30 2.68 -1.48
CA GLN A 47 1.44 1.77 -1.44
C GLN A 47 1.48 0.94 -0.15
N GLY A 48 2.25 -0.16 -0.21
CA GLY A 48 2.63 -0.96 0.94
C GLY A 48 3.76 -0.35 1.78
N ARG A 49 4.28 -1.13 2.72
CA ARG A 49 5.44 -0.74 3.52
C ARG A 49 6.72 -0.78 2.69
N ALA A 50 7.60 0.20 2.90
CA ALA A 50 8.88 0.35 2.19
C ALA A 50 8.73 0.59 0.68
N GLU A 51 7.59 1.10 0.27
CA GLU A 51 7.30 1.50 -1.09
C GLU A 51 7.19 3.02 -1.19
N PHE A 52 7.23 3.54 -2.41
CA PHE A 52 7.27 4.96 -2.71
C PHE A 52 6.59 5.25 -4.06
N ILE A 53 6.30 6.51 -4.36
CA ILE A 53 5.53 6.93 -5.54
C ILE A 53 6.15 6.42 -6.84
N GLU A 54 7.46 6.54 -7.00
CA GLU A 54 8.19 6.20 -8.22
C GLU A 54 8.08 4.71 -8.61
N LYS A 55 7.93 3.83 -7.64
CA LYS A 55 7.73 2.40 -7.88
C LYS A 55 6.51 2.13 -8.76
N TYR A 56 5.52 3.01 -8.70
CA TYR A 56 4.22 2.82 -9.34
C TYR A 56 4.02 3.57 -10.66
N PHE A 57 5.07 4.15 -11.26
CA PHE A 57 4.92 4.90 -12.51
C PHE A 57 4.35 4.08 -13.67
N GLU A 58 4.70 2.79 -13.78
CA GLU A 58 4.08 1.89 -14.76
C GLU A 58 2.58 1.74 -14.50
N THR A 59 2.19 1.53 -13.25
CA THR A 59 0.77 1.44 -12.86
C THR A 59 0.02 2.75 -13.10
N VAL A 60 0.67 3.89 -12.86
CA VAL A 60 0.09 5.21 -13.19
C VAL A 60 -0.19 5.33 -14.69
N ARG A 61 0.76 4.92 -15.54
CA ARG A 61 0.55 4.91 -17.00
C ARG A 61 -0.62 4.01 -17.41
N ASP A 62 -0.71 2.82 -16.82
CA ASP A 62 -1.80 1.88 -17.11
C ASP A 62 -3.18 2.42 -16.68
N LEU A 63 -3.26 3.04 -15.52
CA LEU A 63 -4.52 3.63 -15.04
C LEU A 63 -4.92 4.84 -15.91
N ARG A 64 -3.95 5.69 -16.29
CA ARG A 64 -4.20 6.80 -17.22
C ARG A 64 -4.62 6.30 -18.60
N ALA A 65 -3.99 5.27 -19.14
CA ALA A 65 -4.39 4.64 -20.40
C ALA A 65 -5.85 4.08 -20.35
N ARG A 66 -6.34 3.75 -19.16
CA ARG A 66 -7.73 3.35 -18.90
C ARG A 66 -8.70 4.52 -18.75
N GLY A 67 -8.21 5.76 -18.77
CA GLY A 67 -9.04 6.97 -18.68
C GLY A 67 -9.18 7.55 -17.28
N PHE A 68 -8.39 7.09 -16.30
CA PHE A 68 -8.44 7.61 -14.94
C PHE A 68 -7.41 8.73 -14.70
N ALA A 69 -7.79 9.70 -13.88
CA ALA A 69 -6.83 10.46 -13.10
C ALA A 69 -6.22 9.54 -12.04
N VAL A 70 -5.01 9.85 -11.59
CA VAL A 70 -4.33 9.08 -10.52
C VAL A 70 -3.85 10.05 -9.44
N ALA A 71 -4.05 9.69 -8.18
CA ALA A 71 -3.50 10.42 -7.04
C ALA A 71 -2.85 9.44 -6.06
N THR A 72 -1.70 9.81 -5.50
CA THR A 72 -0.94 8.97 -4.57
C THR A 72 -0.11 9.82 -3.62
N LEU A 73 0.31 9.22 -2.50
CA LEU A 73 1.17 9.87 -1.51
C LEU A 73 2.26 8.89 -1.05
N ASP A 74 3.36 9.42 -0.54
CA ASP A 74 4.22 8.62 0.35
C ASP A 74 3.67 8.70 1.77
N TRP A 75 3.40 7.55 2.39
CA TRP A 75 3.00 7.50 3.79
C TRP A 75 4.08 8.08 4.71
N ARG A 76 3.69 8.64 5.87
CA ARG A 76 4.68 9.04 6.89
C ARG A 76 5.69 7.92 7.17
N GLY A 77 6.93 8.28 7.34
CA GLY A 77 7.99 7.34 7.67
C GLY A 77 8.58 6.56 6.49
N GLN A 78 8.15 6.81 5.24
CA GLN A 78 8.72 6.18 4.03
C GLN A 78 8.65 7.11 2.81
N GLY A 79 9.21 6.69 1.68
CA GLY A 79 9.35 7.51 0.47
C GLY A 79 10.14 8.80 0.77
N LEU A 80 9.69 9.95 0.31
CA LEU A 80 10.24 11.26 0.67
C LEU A 80 9.33 12.07 1.62
N SER A 81 8.38 11.41 2.30
CA SER A 81 7.65 12.00 3.43
C SER A 81 8.49 12.03 4.70
N ASP A 82 8.09 12.86 5.67
CA ASP A 82 8.82 13.06 6.93
C ASP A 82 9.11 11.75 7.66
N ARG A 83 10.29 11.71 8.27
CA ARG A 83 10.79 10.62 9.12
C ARG A 83 10.69 11.00 10.60
N ALA A 84 10.09 10.14 11.40
CA ALA A 84 9.99 10.34 12.84
C ALA A 84 11.33 10.12 13.59
N LEU A 85 12.28 9.44 12.97
CA LEU A 85 13.60 9.14 13.56
C LEU A 85 14.72 9.77 12.73
N ARG A 86 15.82 10.18 13.39
CA ARG A 86 17.00 10.76 12.72
C ARG A 86 17.59 9.86 11.63
N ASN A 87 17.58 8.55 11.85
CA ASN A 87 18.01 7.59 10.84
C ASN A 87 16.86 7.37 9.84
N SER A 88 16.99 7.95 8.64
CA SER A 88 15.99 7.89 7.57
C SER A 88 15.69 6.48 7.05
N ARG A 89 16.58 5.51 7.28
CA ARG A 89 16.35 4.10 6.94
C ARG A 89 15.39 3.40 7.91
N LYS A 90 15.02 4.03 9.02
CA LYS A 90 14.11 3.49 10.01
C LYS A 90 12.68 3.98 9.78
N GLY A 91 11.88 3.19 9.09
CA GLY A 91 10.43 3.40 9.03
C GLY A 91 9.82 3.18 10.41
N TYR A 92 9.21 4.22 10.99
CA TYR A 92 8.63 4.18 12.31
C TYR A 92 7.25 4.83 12.34
N VAL A 93 6.32 4.20 13.01
CA VAL A 93 5.05 4.78 13.40
C VAL A 93 4.69 4.30 14.81
N ARG A 94 4.21 5.21 15.63
CA ARG A 94 3.81 4.87 16.99
C ARG A 94 2.52 4.04 17.05
N ASP A 95 1.59 4.34 16.14
CA ASP A 95 0.29 3.71 16.03
C ASP A 95 -0.23 3.80 14.60
N PHE A 96 -0.94 2.77 14.11
CA PHE A 96 -1.53 2.78 12.77
C PHE A 96 -2.61 3.85 12.59
N SER A 97 -3.21 4.34 13.65
CA SER A 97 -4.12 5.50 13.60
C SER A 97 -3.46 6.77 13.04
N ARG A 98 -2.12 6.84 13.02
CA ARG A 98 -1.40 7.95 12.38
C ARG A 98 -1.49 7.89 10.86
N TYR A 99 -1.57 6.70 10.28
CA TYR A 99 -1.86 6.54 8.86
C TYR A 99 -3.32 6.90 8.52
N ASP A 100 -4.25 6.73 9.46
CA ASP A 100 -5.64 7.19 9.29
C ASP A 100 -5.66 8.74 9.14
N VAL A 101 -4.79 9.46 9.90
CA VAL A 101 -4.61 10.92 9.77
C VAL A 101 -4.01 11.29 8.41
N ASP A 102 -2.99 10.55 7.94
CA ASP A 102 -2.39 10.79 6.62
C ASP A 102 -3.43 10.66 5.51
N LEU A 103 -4.22 9.58 5.57
CA LEU A 103 -5.27 9.30 4.59
C LEU A 103 -6.33 10.39 4.58
N ASP A 104 -6.88 10.75 5.76
CA ASP A 104 -7.92 11.79 5.85
C ASP A 104 -7.40 13.14 5.32
N THR A 105 -6.17 13.52 5.68
CA THR A 105 -5.55 14.76 5.20
C THR A 105 -5.38 14.74 3.69
N PHE A 106 -4.83 13.65 3.13
CA PHE A 106 -4.64 13.51 1.68
C PHE A 106 -5.98 13.58 0.90
N ILE A 107 -7.01 12.90 1.40
CA ILE A 107 -8.33 12.95 0.77
C ILE A 107 -8.90 14.36 0.79
N ARG A 108 -8.86 15.06 1.92
CA ARG A 108 -9.47 16.39 2.09
C ARG A 108 -8.70 17.49 1.38
N GLU A 109 -7.38 17.44 1.37
CA GLU A 109 -6.56 18.55 0.88
C GLU A 109 -6.09 18.38 -0.56
N VAL A 110 -6.11 17.14 -1.10
CA VAL A 110 -5.63 16.85 -2.46
C VAL A 110 -6.71 16.21 -3.33
N VAL A 111 -7.33 15.12 -2.84
CA VAL A 111 -8.21 14.33 -3.70
C VAL A 111 -9.54 15.07 -3.96
N LEU A 112 -10.23 15.47 -2.90
CA LEU A 112 -11.55 16.13 -3.04
C LEU A 112 -11.49 17.47 -3.77
N PRO A 113 -10.53 18.37 -3.52
CA PRO A 113 -10.50 19.66 -4.23
C PRO A 113 -9.94 19.58 -5.65
N ASP A 114 -8.99 18.67 -5.91
CA ASP A 114 -8.13 18.74 -7.10
C ASP A 114 -8.32 17.59 -8.08
N CYS A 115 -9.09 16.55 -7.71
CA CYS A 115 -9.25 15.37 -8.54
C CYS A 115 -10.73 15.18 -8.97
N PRO A 116 -10.99 14.76 -10.22
CA PRO A 116 -12.37 14.56 -10.68
C PRO A 116 -13.00 13.30 -10.08
N PRO A 117 -14.25 13.37 -9.58
CA PRO A 117 -15.02 12.19 -9.20
C PRO A 117 -15.48 11.40 -10.45
N PRO A 118 -15.97 10.14 -10.28
CA PRO A 118 -16.02 9.37 -9.05
C PRO A 118 -14.64 8.93 -8.54
N PHE A 119 -14.55 8.61 -7.24
CA PHE A 119 -13.28 8.20 -6.63
C PHE A 119 -13.23 6.69 -6.39
N PHE A 120 -12.11 6.10 -6.77
CA PHE A 120 -11.79 4.69 -6.58
C PHE A 120 -10.47 4.54 -5.83
N ALA A 121 -10.27 3.41 -5.18
CA ALA A 121 -8.99 3.13 -4.52
C ALA A 121 -8.38 1.83 -5.02
N LEU A 122 -7.07 1.85 -5.23
CA LEU A 122 -6.23 0.67 -5.48
C LEU A 122 -5.12 0.68 -4.43
N ALA A 123 -5.09 -0.32 -3.55
CA ALA A 123 -4.17 -0.33 -2.42
C ALA A 123 -3.45 -1.66 -2.27
N HIS A 124 -2.16 -1.59 -1.94
CA HIS A 124 -1.30 -2.75 -1.74
C HIS A 124 -0.92 -2.94 -0.26
N SER A 125 -0.98 -4.18 0.22
CA SER A 125 -0.37 -4.64 1.49
C SER A 125 -0.75 -3.76 2.70
N MET A 126 0.20 -2.99 3.27
CA MET A 126 -0.05 -2.05 4.36
C MET A 126 -1.10 -0.99 4.00
N GLY A 127 -1.03 -0.41 2.80
CA GLY A 127 -2.02 0.57 2.33
C GLY A 127 -3.42 0.00 2.29
N ALA A 128 -3.57 -1.26 1.87
CA ALA A 128 -4.85 -1.96 1.89
C ALA A 128 -5.39 -2.12 3.32
N SER A 129 -4.53 -2.42 4.30
CA SER A 129 -4.94 -2.51 5.71
C SER A 129 -5.39 -1.16 6.27
N ILE A 130 -4.76 -0.07 5.85
CA ILE A 130 -5.17 1.30 6.23
C ILE A 130 -6.56 1.60 5.66
N LEU A 131 -6.82 1.27 4.38
CA LEU A 131 -8.15 1.46 3.78
C LEU A 131 -9.24 0.60 4.45
N LEU A 132 -8.95 -0.64 4.83
CA LEU A 132 -9.88 -1.47 5.59
C LEU A 132 -10.24 -0.85 6.94
N ARG A 133 -9.28 -0.22 7.63
CA ARG A 133 -9.53 0.51 8.88
C ARG A 133 -10.42 1.74 8.64
N ALA A 134 -10.15 2.53 7.61
CA ALA A 134 -10.96 3.67 7.24
C ALA A 134 -12.42 3.25 6.90
N ALA A 135 -12.58 2.19 6.13
CA ALA A 135 -13.90 1.63 5.80
C ALA A 135 -14.66 1.15 7.05
N TYR A 136 -13.96 0.50 8.00
CA TYR A 136 -14.52 0.09 9.28
C TYR A 136 -14.96 1.27 10.14
N GLN A 137 -14.23 2.39 10.11
CA GLN A 137 -14.55 3.65 10.80
C GLN A 137 -15.75 4.39 10.16
N GLY A 138 -16.23 3.92 9.01
CA GLY A 138 -17.39 4.49 8.32
C GLY A 138 -17.07 5.50 7.23
N HIS A 139 -15.79 5.72 6.91
CA HIS A 139 -15.42 6.58 5.78
C HIS A 139 -15.85 5.95 4.46
N ARG A 140 -16.47 6.76 3.58
CA ARG A 140 -17.02 6.33 2.29
C ARG A 140 -16.52 7.20 1.15
N TRP A 141 -15.24 7.45 1.10
CA TRP A 141 -14.63 8.29 0.06
C TRP A 141 -14.60 7.63 -1.31
N PHE A 142 -14.61 6.30 -1.37
CA PHE A 142 -14.43 5.53 -2.59
C PHE A 142 -15.69 4.75 -2.94
N ASP A 143 -16.14 4.88 -4.21
CA ASP A 143 -17.27 4.11 -4.72
C ASP A 143 -16.93 2.62 -4.83
N ARG A 144 -15.67 2.33 -5.18
CA ARG A 144 -15.11 0.98 -5.20
C ARG A 144 -13.67 0.98 -4.72
N THR A 145 -13.29 -0.11 -4.06
CA THR A 145 -11.94 -0.28 -3.51
C THR A 145 -11.36 -1.63 -3.92
N VAL A 146 -10.18 -1.63 -4.51
CA VAL A 146 -9.43 -2.85 -4.88
C VAL A 146 -8.22 -2.98 -3.94
N LEU A 147 -8.13 -4.10 -3.24
CA LEU A 147 -7.10 -4.39 -2.25
C LEU A 147 -6.23 -5.55 -2.73
N LEU A 148 -4.95 -5.29 -2.95
CA LEU A 148 -3.96 -6.25 -3.41
C LEU A 148 -3.16 -6.77 -2.22
N ALA A 149 -3.15 -8.09 -2.00
CA ALA A 149 -2.41 -8.75 -0.94
C ALA A 149 -2.47 -8.02 0.41
N PRO A 150 -3.67 -7.67 0.94
CA PRO A 150 -3.82 -6.84 2.13
C PRO A 150 -3.12 -7.47 3.35
N MET A 151 -2.42 -6.63 4.13
CA MET A 151 -1.71 -7.07 5.34
C MET A 151 -2.70 -7.34 6.48
N ILE A 152 -3.43 -8.45 6.40
CA ILE A 152 -4.41 -8.90 7.41
C ILE A 152 -3.73 -9.75 8.47
N ALA A 153 -2.82 -10.64 8.06
CA ALA A 153 -1.99 -11.45 8.95
C ALA A 153 -0.68 -11.83 8.26
N LEU A 154 0.36 -12.12 9.06
CA LEU A 154 1.61 -12.69 8.55
C LEU A 154 1.57 -14.22 8.60
N PRO A 155 2.35 -14.92 7.75
CA PRO A 155 2.49 -16.37 7.82
C PRO A 155 2.91 -16.81 9.23
N GLY A 156 2.27 -17.85 9.76
CA GLY A 156 2.58 -18.39 11.09
C GLY A 156 2.15 -17.54 12.29
N MET A 157 1.58 -16.34 12.08
CA MET A 157 1.25 -15.40 13.16
C MET A 157 0.19 -15.91 14.15
N ARG A 158 -0.67 -16.83 13.74
CA ARG A 158 -1.65 -17.50 14.66
C ARG A 158 -0.96 -18.24 15.81
N ARG A 159 0.31 -18.69 15.61
CA ARG A 159 1.10 -19.46 16.59
C ARG A 159 2.10 -18.62 17.39
N SER A 160 2.25 -17.32 17.11
CA SER A 160 3.35 -16.51 17.67
C SER A 160 2.90 -15.47 18.70
N SER A 161 2.14 -15.89 19.71
CA SER A 161 1.83 -15.02 20.87
C SER A 161 3.11 -14.53 21.57
N LEU A 162 4.12 -15.38 21.66
CA LEU A 162 5.44 -15.04 22.24
C LEU A 162 6.17 -13.96 21.44
N THR A 163 6.17 -14.05 20.10
CA THR A 163 6.80 -13.01 19.26
C THR A 163 6.12 -11.66 19.46
N ARG A 164 4.79 -11.62 19.51
CA ARG A 164 4.04 -10.39 19.78
C ARG A 164 4.33 -9.85 21.18
N ALA A 165 4.37 -10.71 22.18
CA ALA A 165 4.70 -10.33 23.55
C ALA A 165 6.13 -9.78 23.64
N GLY A 166 7.11 -10.42 22.99
CA GLY A 166 8.50 -9.98 22.93
C GLY A 166 8.65 -8.61 22.25
N VAL A 167 8.03 -8.39 21.09
CA VAL A 167 8.05 -7.10 20.40
C VAL A 167 7.38 -6.02 21.26
N ARG A 168 6.28 -6.34 21.94
CA ARG A 168 5.61 -5.43 22.87
C ARG A 168 6.50 -5.08 24.07
N ALA A 169 7.18 -6.06 24.67
CA ALA A 169 8.13 -5.84 25.78
C ALA A 169 9.28 -4.93 25.36
N LEU A 170 9.91 -5.20 24.19
CA LEU A 170 10.97 -4.34 23.64
C LEU A 170 10.48 -2.89 23.46
N ARG A 171 9.26 -2.70 22.98
CA ARG A 171 8.70 -1.36 22.85
C ARG A 171 8.50 -0.67 24.21
N LEU A 172 8.00 -1.41 25.21
CA LEU A 172 7.72 -0.86 26.54
C LEU A 172 9.00 -0.42 27.29
N ILE A 173 10.12 -1.08 27.05
CA ILE A 173 11.44 -0.69 27.60
C ILE A 173 12.16 0.39 26.76
N GLY A 174 11.43 1.08 25.84
CA GLY A 174 11.98 2.20 25.08
C GLY A 174 12.69 1.87 23.78
N LEU A 175 12.77 0.60 23.38
CA LEU A 175 13.45 0.15 22.15
C LEU A 175 12.57 0.27 20.87
N GLY A 176 11.50 1.04 20.91
CA GLY A 176 10.59 1.22 19.77
C GLY A 176 11.24 1.70 18.48
N GLY A 177 12.29 2.53 18.58
CA GLY A 177 13.08 3.01 17.44
C GLY A 177 14.19 2.06 16.97
N ALA A 178 14.40 0.91 17.61
CA ALA A 178 15.35 -0.11 17.15
C ALA A 178 14.74 -0.94 16.01
N TYR A 179 15.56 -1.52 15.15
CA TYR A 179 15.12 -2.58 14.26
C TYR A 179 14.65 -3.79 15.07
N VAL A 180 13.73 -4.57 14.52
CA VAL A 180 13.37 -5.88 15.10
C VAL A 180 14.61 -6.76 15.18
N PRO A 181 14.69 -7.72 16.12
CA PRO A 181 15.82 -8.65 16.22
C PRO A 181 16.13 -9.30 14.88
N GLY A 182 17.42 -9.27 14.48
CA GLY A 182 17.89 -9.73 13.16
C GLY A 182 17.67 -8.73 12.00
N GLY A 183 16.98 -7.63 12.25
CA GLY A 183 16.76 -6.57 11.25
C GLY A 183 17.92 -5.56 11.17
N SER A 184 18.01 -4.87 10.05
CA SER A 184 19.08 -3.90 9.78
C SER A 184 18.60 -2.77 8.85
N ALA A 185 19.50 -1.83 8.51
CA ALA A 185 19.27 -0.79 7.52
C ALA A 185 19.24 -1.33 6.08
N SER A 186 19.51 -2.61 5.85
CA SER A 186 19.48 -3.20 4.51
C SER A 186 18.07 -3.12 3.90
N VAL A 187 18.02 -2.68 2.65
CA VAL A 187 16.76 -2.54 1.90
C VAL A 187 16.45 -3.86 1.20
N MET A 188 15.22 -4.35 1.33
CA MET A 188 14.84 -5.64 0.75
C MET A 188 15.00 -5.64 -0.77
N MET A 189 14.65 -4.55 -1.44
CA MET A 189 14.78 -4.39 -2.89
C MET A 189 16.25 -4.30 -3.38
N GLN A 190 17.23 -4.10 -2.48
CA GLN A 190 18.66 -4.13 -2.83
C GLN A 190 19.30 -5.51 -2.65
N ARG A 191 18.52 -6.52 -2.31
CA ARG A 191 18.99 -7.92 -2.24
C ARG A 191 19.04 -8.54 -3.63
N PRO A 192 19.79 -9.64 -3.81
CA PRO A 192 19.75 -10.38 -5.07
C PRO A 192 18.33 -10.77 -5.44
N PHE A 193 18.03 -10.74 -6.75
CA PHE A 193 16.71 -11.15 -7.26
C PHE A 193 16.37 -12.61 -6.91
N ILE A 194 17.39 -13.49 -6.98
CA ILE A 194 17.22 -14.91 -6.64
C ILE A 194 16.81 -15.05 -5.18
N GLY A 195 15.68 -15.73 -4.95
CA GLY A 195 15.15 -15.95 -3.60
C GLY A 195 14.36 -14.77 -3.02
N ASN A 196 14.14 -13.66 -3.78
CA ASN A 196 13.29 -12.59 -3.27
C ASN A 196 11.81 -13.06 -3.15
N PRO A 197 11.09 -12.68 -2.10
CA PRO A 197 9.70 -13.11 -1.92
C PRO A 197 8.67 -12.16 -2.55
N LEU A 198 9.10 -11.05 -3.17
CA LEU A 198 8.22 -9.95 -3.54
C LEU A 198 7.60 -10.14 -4.92
N THR A 199 8.42 -10.47 -5.93
CA THR A 199 8.00 -10.59 -7.33
C THR A 199 8.80 -11.65 -8.08
N SER A 200 8.21 -12.24 -9.10
CA SER A 200 8.88 -13.14 -10.04
C SER A 200 9.38 -12.43 -11.30
N ASP A 201 9.17 -11.11 -11.43
CA ASP A 201 9.61 -10.31 -12.59
C ASP A 201 10.99 -9.67 -12.33
N PRO A 202 12.06 -10.12 -13.01
CA PRO A 202 13.40 -9.58 -12.81
C PRO A 202 13.55 -8.14 -13.34
N VAL A 203 12.79 -7.77 -14.37
CA VAL A 203 12.90 -6.45 -15.00
C VAL A 203 12.31 -5.38 -14.10
N ARG A 204 11.09 -5.60 -13.58
CA ARG A 204 10.45 -4.69 -12.62
C ARG A 204 11.23 -4.62 -11.31
N TYR A 205 11.79 -5.73 -10.86
CA TYR A 205 12.66 -5.76 -9.68
C TYR A 205 13.91 -4.90 -9.89
N ALA A 206 14.65 -5.11 -11.00
CA ALA A 206 15.85 -4.34 -11.32
C ALA A 206 15.55 -2.84 -11.51
N ARG A 207 14.41 -2.50 -12.13
CA ARG A 207 13.95 -1.11 -12.26
C ARG A 207 13.75 -0.44 -10.90
N ASN A 208 13.11 -1.13 -9.96
CA ASN A 208 12.89 -0.60 -8.61
C ASN A 208 14.21 -0.43 -7.84
N MET A 209 15.17 -1.35 -8.03
CA MET A 209 16.53 -1.22 -7.50
C MET A 209 17.21 0.05 -8.04
N ALA A 210 17.18 0.25 -9.36
CA ALA A 210 17.80 1.41 -10.00
C ALA A 210 17.22 2.75 -9.52
N VAL A 211 15.91 2.81 -9.24
CA VAL A 211 15.31 4.01 -8.64
C VAL A 211 15.87 4.27 -7.23
N VAL A 212 16.00 3.23 -6.41
CA VAL A 212 16.58 3.36 -5.04
C VAL A 212 18.08 3.67 -5.08
N GLU A 213 18.81 3.22 -6.10
CA GLU A 213 20.22 3.59 -6.32
C GLU A 213 20.36 5.05 -6.70
N ALA A 214 19.46 5.56 -7.55
CA ALA A 214 19.44 6.97 -7.96
C ALA A 214 19.03 7.92 -6.81
N GLU A 215 18.10 7.49 -5.94
CA GLU A 215 17.68 8.27 -4.77
C GLU A 215 17.52 7.34 -3.54
N PRO A 216 18.61 7.12 -2.80
CA PRO A 216 18.60 6.27 -1.63
C PRO A 216 17.64 6.69 -0.52
N ALA A 217 17.26 7.96 -0.43
CA ALA A 217 16.35 8.46 0.59
C ALA A 217 14.92 7.91 0.46
N LEU A 218 14.52 7.43 -0.72
CA LEU A 218 13.22 6.78 -0.95
C LEU A 218 13.03 5.53 -0.10
N ALA A 219 14.10 4.78 0.13
CA ALA A 219 14.01 3.46 0.72
C ALA A 219 14.14 3.46 2.24
N ILE A 220 13.46 2.52 2.88
CA ILE A 220 13.65 2.19 4.29
C ILE A 220 14.12 0.74 4.45
N GLY A 221 14.80 0.47 5.54
CA GLY A 221 15.28 -0.85 5.90
C GLY A 221 14.20 -1.73 6.55
N TRP A 222 14.64 -2.69 7.32
CA TRP A 222 13.79 -3.59 8.08
C TRP A 222 12.83 -2.84 9.00
N PRO A 223 11.71 -3.45 9.40
CA PRO A 223 10.78 -2.80 10.32
C PRO A 223 11.42 -2.50 11.67
N THR A 224 11.02 -1.37 12.26
CA THR A 224 11.35 -1.07 13.65
C THR A 224 10.41 -1.81 14.60
N VAL A 225 10.86 -2.03 15.83
CA VAL A 225 10.04 -2.61 16.91
C VAL A 225 8.71 -1.85 17.07
N GLY A 226 8.75 -0.52 17.04
CA GLY A 226 7.55 0.31 17.18
C GLY A 226 6.57 0.16 16.04
N TRP A 227 7.06 0.13 14.80
CA TRP A 227 6.22 -0.13 13.63
C TRP A 227 5.61 -1.54 13.70
N THR A 228 6.41 -2.55 14.06
CA THR A 228 5.96 -3.94 14.13
C THR A 228 4.91 -4.16 15.22
N ASP A 229 5.09 -3.59 16.43
CA ASP A 229 4.08 -3.64 17.48
C ASP A 229 2.77 -2.98 17.03
N SER A 230 2.88 -1.84 16.34
CA SER A 230 1.74 -1.11 15.81
C SER A 230 1.01 -1.93 14.72
N ALA A 231 1.76 -2.58 13.81
CA ALA A 231 1.22 -3.46 12.79
C ALA A 231 0.52 -4.68 13.40
N PHE A 232 1.11 -5.31 14.42
CA PHE A 232 0.47 -6.43 15.12
C PHE A 232 -0.85 -6.04 15.80
N ARG A 233 -0.93 -4.81 16.34
CA ARG A 233 -2.19 -4.29 16.91
C ARG A 233 -3.24 -4.07 15.83
N ALA A 234 -2.86 -3.50 14.69
CA ALA A 234 -3.75 -3.30 13.55
C ALA A 234 -4.25 -4.65 13.00
N MET A 235 -3.36 -5.62 12.75
CA MET A 235 -3.74 -6.95 12.29
C MET A 235 -4.64 -7.69 13.28
N ARG A 236 -4.44 -7.53 14.61
CA ARG A 236 -5.34 -8.09 15.61
C ARG A 236 -6.75 -7.48 15.52
N GLN A 237 -6.85 -6.18 15.27
CA GLN A 237 -8.15 -5.52 15.05
C GLN A 237 -8.84 -6.05 13.79
N LEU A 238 -8.11 -6.21 12.67
CA LEU A 238 -8.61 -6.79 11.43
C LEU A 238 -9.08 -8.25 11.61
N ALA A 239 -8.43 -9.00 12.50
CA ALA A 239 -8.76 -10.40 12.79
C ALA A 239 -10.03 -10.58 13.64
N GLU A 240 -10.60 -9.51 14.21
CA GLU A 240 -11.86 -9.59 14.94
C GLU A 240 -12.99 -10.10 14.03
N PRO A 241 -13.76 -11.12 14.45
CA PRO A 241 -14.77 -11.75 13.57
C PRO A 241 -15.79 -10.77 12.99
N THR A 242 -16.14 -9.74 13.74
CA THR A 242 -17.14 -8.74 13.34
C THR A 242 -16.56 -7.62 12.47
N PHE A 243 -15.23 -7.54 12.32
CA PHE A 243 -14.59 -6.44 11.58
C PHE A 243 -15.04 -6.44 10.11
N PRO A 244 -14.87 -7.51 9.30
CA PRO A 244 -15.27 -7.50 7.89
C PRO A 244 -16.77 -7.31 7.69
N THR A 245 -17.61 -7.82 8.62
CA THR A 245 -19.07 -7.72 8.50
C THR A 245 -19.63 -6.31 8.73
N ARG A 246 -18.83 -5.40 9.29
CA ARG A 246 -19.18 -3.98 9.48
C ARG A 246 -18.86 -3.11 8.26
N ILE A 247 -18.02 -3.59 7.37
CA ILE A 247 -17.67 -2.90 6.12
C ILE A 247 -18.79 -3.09 5.11
N ARG A 248 -19.28 -2.00 4.54
CA ARG A 248 -20.45 -2.00 3.62
C ARG A 248 -20.09 -1.50 2.22
N GLN A 249 -18.89 -0.95 2.02
CA GLN A 249 -18.44 -0.50 0.71
C GLN A 249 -18.13 -1.70 -0.19
N PRO A 250 -18.33 -1.56 -1.52
CA PRO A 250 -17.87 -2.54 -2.48
C PRO A 250 -16.35 -2.68 -2.46
N ILE A 251 -15.85 -3.86 -2.14
CA ILE A 251 -14.41 -4.17 -2.04
C ILE A 251 -14.11 -5.42 -2.86
N LEU A 252 -13.13 -5.33 -3.75
CA LEU A 252 -12.48 -6.47 -4.38
C LEU A 252 -11.16 -6.75 -3.67
N VAL A 253 -10.99 -7.95 -3.16
CA VAL A 253 -9.73 -8.42 -2.55
C VAL A 253 -9.03 -9.35 -3.52
N ILE A 254 -7.78 -9.04 -3.90
CA ILE A 254 -6.96 -9.89 -4.76
C ILE A 254 -5.76 -10.37 -3.95
N ALA A 255 -5.70 -11.67 -3.69
CA ALA A 255 -4.62 -12.30 -2.97
C ALA A 255 -3.58 -12.91 -3.91
N ALA A 256 -2.32 -12.90 -3.51
CA ALA A 256 -1.25 -13.60 -4.21
C ALA A 256 -1.20 -15.07 -3.77
N GLY A 257 -1.18 -15.99 -4.73
CA GLY A 257 -1.28 -17.43 -4.44
C GLY A 257 -0.01 -18.04 -3.85
N HIS A 258 1.15 -17.41 -4.05
CA HIS A 258 2.45 -17.81 -3.48
C HIS A 258 3.06 -16.70 -2.62
N ASP A 259 2.23 -16.05 -1.81
CA ASP A 259 2.65 -14.96 -0.94
C ASP A 259 3.43 -15.49 0.28
N GLN A 260 4.64 -14.95 0.48
CA GLN A 260 5.51 -15.28 1.62
C GLN A 260 5.57 -14.15 2.65
N ILE A 261 4.94 -13.01 2.37
CA ILE A 261 4.94 -11.81 3.22
C ILE A 261 3.67 -11.75 4.06
N VAL A 262 2.51 -12.00 3.44
CA VAL A 262 1.21 -12.02 4.13
C VAL A 262 0.53 -13.37 3.98
N SER A 263 -0.42 -13.66 4.85
CA SER A 263 -1.11 -14.95 4.88
C SER A 263 -2.29 -14.96 3.89
N THR A 264 -2.12 -15.61 2.73
CA THR A 264 -3.20 -15.82 1.75
C THR A 264 -4.43 -16.48 2.37
N PRO A 265 -4.32 -17.55 3.21
CA PRO A 265 -5.50 -18.12 3.87
C PRO A 265 -6.23 -17.13 4.80
N ALA A 266 -5.51 -16.24 5.48
CA ALA A 266 -6.15 -15.23 6.32
C ALA A 266 -6.84 -14.14 5.50
N ILE A 267 -6.31 -13.81 4.33
CA ILE A 267 -6.94 -12.89 3.38
C ILE A 267 -8.24 -13.48 2.85
N ASP A 268 -8.22 -14.73 2.43
CA ASP A 268 -9.39 -15.46 1.94
C ASP A 268 -10.50 -15.55 3.01
N GLU A 269 -10.14 -16.00 4.22
CA GLU A 269 -11.04 -16.06 5.37
C GLU A 269 -11.65 -14.69 5.73
N PHE A 270 -10.92 -13.61 5.56
CA PHE A 270 -11.42 -12.26 5.77
C PHE A 270 -12.37 -11.84 4.65
N ALA A 271 -11.98 -12.08 3.39
CA ALA A 271 -12.69 -11.61 2.21
C ALA A 271 -14.08 -12.22 2.06
N ILE A 272 -14.23 -13.52 2.34
CA ILE A 272 -15.55 -14.22 2.30
C ILE A 272 -16.55 -13.68 3.33
N ARG A 273 -16.10 -12.95 4.34
CA ARG A 273 -16.96 -12.34 5.37
C ARG A 273 -17.32 -10.87 5.08
N LEU A 274 -16.78 -10.26 4.03
CA LEU A 274 -17.18 -8.92 3.60
C LEU A 274 -18.60 -8.95 3.04
N ARG A 275 -19.46 -8.02 3.45
CA ARG A 275 -20.87 -7.96 3.01
C ARG A 275 -21.03 -7.61 1.54
N ALA A 276 -20.21 -6.69 1.03
CA ALA A 276 -20.18 -6.26 -0.36
C ALA A 276 -18.80 -6.53 -0.95
N GLY A 277 -18.27 -7.72 -0.65
CA GLY A 277 -16.93 -8.15 -1.04
C GLY A 277 -16.96 -9.14 -2.20
N SER A 278 -15.95 -9.03 -3.05
CA SER A 278 -15.53 -10.06 -4.00
C SER A 278 -14.09 -10.40 -3.74
N HIS A 279 -13.65 -11.61 -4.03
CA HIS A 279 -12.26 -11.97 -3.88
C HIS A 279 -11.76 -12.84 -5.02
N LEU A 280 -10.45 -12.77 -5.25
CA LEU A 280 -9.73 -13.52 -6.25
C LEU A 280 -8.35 -13.89 -5.70
N ILE A 281 -7.90 -15.11 -5.96
CA ILE A 281 -6.51 -15.52 -5.74
C ILE A 281 -5.85 -15.64 -7.10
N VAL A 282 -4.69 -15.00 -7.30
CA VAL A 282 -3.86 -15.15 -8.50
C VAL A 282 -2.85 -16.28 -8.28
N PRO A 283 -3.07 -17.47 -8.81
CA PRO A 283 -2.23 -18.63 -8.52
C PRO A 283 -0.77 -18.43 -8.97
N GLY A 284 0.18 -18.81 -8.11
CA GLY A 284 1.61 -18.73 -8.40
C GLY A 284 2.25 -17.34 -8.33
N SER A 285 1.46 -16.28 -8.19
CA SER A 285 1.98 -14.92 -8.00
C SER A 285 2.58 -14.73 -6.62
N ARG A 286 3.59 -13.87 -6.50
CA ARG A 286 4.19 -13.41 -5.25
C ARG A 286 3.49 -12.13 -4.76
N HIS A 287 3.98 -11.58 -3.64
CA HIS A 287 3.34 -10.51 -2.87
C HIS A 287 2.96 -9.25 -3.67
N GLU A 288 3.85 -8.78 -4.54
CA GLU A 288 3.70 -7.50 -5.24
C GLU A 288 3.00 -7.66 -6.59
N LEU A 289 1.70 -7.95 -6.60
CA LEU A 289 0.90 -8.25 -7.80
C LEU A 289 1.06 -7.24 -8.95
N LEU A 290 1.24 -5.94 -8.66
CA LEU A 290 1.47 -4.92 -9.68
C LEU A 290 2.92 -4.88 -10.20
N MET A 291 3.83 -5.57 -9.54
CA MET A 291 5.23 -5.72 -9.93
C MET A 291 5.54 -7.12 -10.45
N GLU A 292 4.56 -7.99 -10.56
CA GLU A 292 4.68 -9.34 -11.05
C GLU A 292 4.80 -9.41 -12.59
N GLN A 293 5.22 -10.59 -13.10
CA GLN A 293 5.18 -10.89 -14.55
C GLN A 293 3.79 -10.63 -15.12
N ASP A 294 3.72 -10.24 -16.38
CA ASP A 294 2.47 -9.82 -17.04
C ASP A 294 1.36 -10.87 -16.97
N ARG A 295 1.69 -12.16 -16.97
CA ARG A 295 0.72 -13.25 -16.79
C ARG A 295 -0.04 -13.21 -15.46
N PHE A 296 0.57 -12.68 -14.39
CA PHE A 296 -0.05 -12.51 -13.08
C PHE A 296 -0.63 -11.10 -12.92
N ARG A 297 0.18 -10.10 -13.28
CA ARG A 297 -0.21 -8.71 -13.24
C ARG A 297 -1.44 -8.44 -14.10
N GLY A 298 -1.51 -9.03 -15.29
CA GLY A 298 -2.66 -8.93 -16.19
C GLY A 298 -3.95 -9.47 -15.58
N GLN A 299 -3.91 -10.55 -14.79
CA GLN A 299 -5.09 -11.05 -14.08
C GLN A 299 -5.58 -10.06 -13.03
N ALA A 300 -4.67 -9.44 -12.27
CA ALA A 300 -5.06 -8.42 -11.27
C ALA A 300 -5.65 -7.17 -11.93
N LEU A 301 -5.09 -6.72 -13.06
CA LEU A 301 -5.61 -5.58 -13.83
C LEU A 301 -6.94 -5.91 -14.51
N ALA A 302 -7.12 -7.11 -15.04
CA ALA A 302 -8.41 -7.54 -15.61
C ALA A 302 -9.51 -7.60 -14.55
N ALA A 303 -9.19 -8.07 -13.34
CA ALA A 303 -10.13 -8.05 -12.22
C ALA A 303 -10.45 -6.61 -11.77
N PHE A 304 -9.46 -5.72 -11.78
CA PHE A 304 -9.68 -4.28 -11.58
C PHE A 304 -10.63 -3.73 -12.65
N ASP A 305 -10.39 -4.00 -13.93
CA ASP A 305 -11.19 -3.50 -15.06
C ASP A 305 -12.65 -4.00 -14.99
N ALA A 306 -12.86 -5.23 -14.55
CA ALA A 306 -14.20 -5.79 -14.35
C ALA A 306 -14.93 -5.18 -13.14
N PHE A 307 -14.20 -4.72 -12.13
CA PHE A 307 -14.78 -4.20 -10.90
C PHE A 307 -14.87 -2.67 -10.90
N VAL A 308 -13.92 -1.95 -11.53
CA VAL A 308 -13.82 -0.49 -11.58
C VAL A 308 -13.73 -0.05 -13.05
N PRO A 309 -14.70 0.71 -13.62
CA PRO A 309 -15.80 1.42 -12.99
C PRO A 309 -16.98 0.55 -12.56
N GLY A 310 -16.99 -0.74 -12.84
CA GLY A 310 -18.13 -1.62 -12.69
C GLY A 310 -19.20 -1.38 -13.76
N THR A 311 -19.97 -2.40 -14.07
CA THR A 311 -21.16 -2.23 -14.91
C THR A 311 -22.11 -1.31 -14.18
N PRO A 312 -22.69 -0.26 -14.83
CA PRO A 312 -23.76 0.51 -14.24
C PRO A 312 -24.85 -0.48 -13.78
N ILE A 313 -25.19 -0.44 -12.51
CA ILE A 313 -26.24 -1.31 -11.96
C ILE A 313 -27.61 -0.89 -12.52
N TYR A 314 -27.66 0.31 -13.09
CA TYR A 314 -28.82 0.89 -13.77
C TYR A 314 -28.32 1.55 -15.06
N ALA A 315 -28.49 0.89 -16.16
CA ALA A 315 -28.46 1.47 -17.50
C ALA A 315 -29.89 1.80 -17.91
#